data_7a701b5587c0f202e60323a388a8864c
#
_entry.id   7a701b5587c0f202e60323a388a8864c
#
_cell.length_a   1.000
_cell.length_b   1.000
_cell.length_c   1.000
_cell.angle_alpha   90.00
_cell.angle_beta   90.00
_cell.angle_gamma   90.00
#
_symmetry.space_group_name_H-M   'P 1'
#
loop_
_entity.id
_entity.type
_entity.pdbx_description
1 polymer ?
#
loop_
_entity_poly.entity_id
_entity_poly.type
_entity_poly.pdbx_seq_one_letter_code
_entity_poly.pdbx_strand_id
1 'polypeptide(L)'
;MRDNPALREVPLAVGGRPDQRGVVATCNYEARRYGIHSAMATAQALKLCPDLVVIPPNMEKYRVASRQILAIYHDYTEVVEPLSLDEAYLDVSDSPHCKGSATLIAQEIRKRIFETVGITASAGVGPNKFVAKVASDWNKPDGLFLVRPNEVDAFVAVLPVKKLWGVGKVTAAKLNKLGAETCGDLRSWTLADLERHFGSFGARLHDLCRGIDNRAVSTSRERKSVSVEETYTPDVPDLAACIAMLPELFERLQARIKRSGTELAAQKPFVKIKFSDFRQTTVESAASVPTLGHFESLIETAWQRGKRPVRLLGLGVRLGEAEGVEQLSLFTDSEREI
;
A
#
# COMPACT_ATOMS: atom_id res chain seq x y z
N MET A 1 21.72 -4.70 8.10
CA MET A 1 21.78 -4.66 9.59
C MET A 1 21.71 -6.08 10.18
N ARG A 2 20.68 -6.90 9.93
CA ARG A 2 20.63 -8.31 10.39
C ARG A 2 21.82 -9.12 9.84
N ASP A 3 21.99 -9.13 8.52
CA ASP A 3 22.99 -9.96 7.83
C ASP A 3 24.38 -9.29 7.76
N ASN A 4 24.48 -8.03 8.12
CA ASN A 4 25.75 -7.28 8.23
C ASN A 4 25.67 -6.31 9.41
N PRO A 5 26.16 -6.70 10.59
CA PRO A 5 26.12 -5.87 11.80
C PRO A 5 26.85 -4.53 11.68
N ALA A 6 27.88 -4.42 10.83
CA ALA A 6 28.59 -3.15 10.62
C ALA A 6 27.70 -2.03 10.07
N LEU A 7 26.55 -2.39 9.46
CA LEU A 7 25.57 -1.43 8.95
C LEU A 7 24.56 -0.93 10.01
N ARG A 8 24.73 -1.27 11.27
CA ARG A 8 23.79 -0.87 12.33
C ARG A 8 23.95 0.58 12.75
N GLU A 9 25.19 1.04 12.80
CA GLU A 9 25.56 2.35 13.38
C GLU A 9 25.84 3.42 12.30
N VAL A 10 25.73 3.06 11.03
CA VAL A 10 25.90 4.00 9.92
C VAL A 10 24.57 4.38 9.30
N PRO A 11 24.42 5.60 8.74
CA PRO A 11 23.24 5.97 7.96
C PRO A 11 23.08 5.00 6.78
N LEU A 12 21.96 4.28 6.75
CA LEU A 12 21.69 3.22 5.77
C LEU A 12 20.32 3.42 5.12
N ALA A 13 20.26 3.32 3.82
CA ALA A 13 19.04 3.23 3.06
C ALA A 13 19.04 1.99 2.15
N VAL A 14 17.85 1.43 1.95
CA VAL A 14 17.57 0.48 0.87
C VAL A 14 16.89 1.25 -0.23
N GLY A 15 17.41 1.21 -1.46
CA GLY A 15 16.84 2.00 -2.53
C GLY A 15 17.46 1.74 -3.90
N GLY A 16 16.92 2.42 -4.90
CA GLY A 16 17.45 2.40 -6.26
C GLY A 16 18.66 3.33 -6.42
N ARG A 17 19.37 3.15 -7.52
CA ARG A 17 20.57 3.95 -7.86
C ARG A 17 20.21 5.42 -8.10
N PRO A 18 21.05 6.37 -7.63
CA PRO A 18 20.78 7.82 -7.78
C PRO A 18 20.79 8.29 -9.24
N ASP A 19 21.60 7.68 -10.09
CA ASP A 19 21.73 7.96 -11.53
C ASP A 19 20.58 7.39 -12.37
N GLN A 20 19.78 6.47 -11.81
CA GLN A 20 18.64 5.82 -12.48
C GLN A 20 17.29 6.26 -11.89
N ARG A 21 17.20 7.50 -11.40
CA ARG A 21 15.97 8.02 -10.76
C ARG A 21 15.47 7.17 -9.61
N GLY A 22 16.37 6.43 -8.96
CA GLY A 22 16.07 5.57 -7.83
C GLY A 22 15.50 6.38 -6.65
N VAL A 23 14.66 5.72 -5.87
CA VAL A 23 14.07 6.27 -4.64
C VAL A 23 14.44 5.39 -3.45
N VAL A 24 14.47 5.97 -2.27
CA VAL A 24 14.60 5.28 -1.00
C VAL A 24 13.34 4.45 -0.76
N ALA A 25 13.47 3.13 -0.69
CA ALA A 25 12.39 2.25 -0.28
C ALA A 25 12.19 2.32 1.24
N THR A 26 13.28 2.22 2.00
CA THR A 26 13.30 2.40 3.45
C THR A 26 14.68 2.83 3.91
N CYS A 27 14.78 3.32 5.16
CA CYS A 27 16.05 3.68 5.77
C CYS A 27 16.04 3.40 7.27
N ASN A 28 17.23 3.25 7.88
CA ASN A 28 17.36 3.07 9.31
C ASN A 28 17.15 4.39 10.07
N TYR A 29 17.15 4.32 11.41
CA TYR A 29 16.92 5.49 12.24
C TYR A 29 18.09 6.48 12.20
N GLU A 30 19.33 6.01 11.97
CA GLU A 30 20.48 6.89 11.77
C GLU A 30 20.29 7.79 10.54
N ALA A 31 19.88 7.21 9.40
CA ALA A 31 19.57 8.00 8.21
C ALA A 31 18.36 8.95 8.40
N ARG A 32 17.36 8.54 9.21
CA ARG A 32 16.19 9.40 9.52
C ARG A 32 16.56 10.68 10.26
N ARG A 33 17.64 10.70 11.04
CA ARG A 33 18.14 11.92 11.71
C ARG A 33 18.53 13.02 10.73
N TYR A 34 18.91 12.66 9.50
CA TYR A 34 19.18 13.59 8.40
C TYR A 34 17.93 13.98 7.59
N GLY A 35 16.72 13.58 8.04
CA GLY A 35 15.49 13.85 7.33
C GLY A 35 15.21 12.90 6.15
N ILE A 36 16.00 11.83 6.00
CA ILE A 36 15.80 10.84 4.94
C ILE A 36 14.58 9.98 5.27
N HIS A 37 13.75 9.73 4.27
CA HIS A 37 12.52 8.94 4.41
C HIS A 37 12.16 8.18 3.13
N SER A 38 11.26 7.21 3.26
CA SER A 38 10.74 6.43 2.12
C SER A 38 10.14 7.35 1.04
N ALA A 39 10.30 6.95 -0.22
CA ALA A 39 9.93 7.67 -1.43
C ALA A 39 10.74 8.96 -1.73
N MET A 40 11.74 9.32 -0.91
CA MET A 40 12.69 10.38 -1.25
C MET A 40 13.58 9.91 -2.41
N ALA A 41 13.90 10.81 -3.36
CA ALA A 41 14.88 10.50 -4.41
C ALA A 41 16.25 10.16 -3.78
N THR A 42 16.88 9.07 -4.21
CA THR A 42 18.19 8.65 -3.66
C THR A 42 19.25 9.72 -3.83
N ALA A 43 19.24 10.43 -4.96
CA ALA A 43 20.12 11.58 -5.19
C ALA A 43 19.92 12.72 -4.18
N GLN A 44 18.69 12.96 -3.72
CA GLN A 44 18.40 13.94 -2.68
C GLN A 44 18.85 13.44 -1.30
N ALA A 45 18.65 12.16 -1.01
CA ALA A 45 19.08 11.55 0.25
C ALA A 45 20.62 11.65 0.42
N LEU A 46 21.38 11.40 -0.65
CA LEU A 46 22.83 11.56 -0.65
C LEU A 46 23.28 13.02 -0.50
N LYS A 47 22.49 14.00 -0.93
CA LYS A 47 22.78 15.43 -0.65
C LYS A 47 22.58 15.79 0.83
N LEU A 48 21.60 15.17 1.48
CA LEU A 48 21.33 15.37 2.91
C LEU A 48 22.35 14.65 3.80
N CYS A 49 22.83 13.50 3.37
CA CYS A 49 23.82 12.68 4.08
C CYS A 49 24.80 12.09 3.05
N PRO A 50 25.95 12.74 2.79
CA PRO A 50 26.96 12.24 1.85
C PRO A 50 27.51 10.86 2.21
N ASP A 51 27.57 10.52 3.49
CA ASP A 51 28.05 9.22 4.01
C ASP A 51 26.95 8.14 4.03
N LEU A 52 25.77 8.41 3.42
CA LEU A 52 24.68 7.46 3.36
C LEU A 52 25.07 6.20 2.56
N VAL A 53 25.04 5.06 3.23
CA VAL A 53 25.18 3.77 2.55
C VAL A 53 23.86 3.40 1.89
N VAL A 54 23.86 3.23 0.57
CA VAL A 54 22.68 2.80 -0.18
C VAL A 54 22.88 1.38 -0.69
N ILE A 55 21.99 0.46 -0.33
CA ILE A 55 22.01 -0.92 -0.80
C ILE A 55 20.76 -1.22 -1.62
N PRO A 56 20.86 -2.09 -2.66
CA PRO A 56 19.70 -2.47 -3.45
C PRO A 56 18.71 -3.32 -2.63
N PRO A 57 17.40 -3.26 -2.95
CA PRO A 57 16.41 -4.11 -2.33
C PRO A 57 16.59 -5.58 -2.73
N ASN A 58 16.29 -6.49 -1.79
CA ASN A 58 16.28 -7.94 -2.03
C ASN A 58 14.90 -8.51 -1.68
N MET A 59 14.01 -8.52 -2.66
CA MET A 59 12.61 -8.93 -2.46
C MET A 59 12.48 -10.40 -2.04
N GLU A 60 13.39 -11.27 -2.44
CA GLU A 60 13.30 -12.69 -2.04
C GLU A 60 13.61 -12.86 -0.54
N LYS A 61 14.64 -12.19 -0.02
CA LYS A 61 14.90 -12.14 1.43
C LYS A 61 13.70 -11.65 2.22
N TYR A 62 13.01 -10.61 1.71
CA TYR A 62 11.85 -10.05 2.40
C TYR A 62 10.67 -11.00 2.39
N ARG A 63 10.44 -11.72 1.29
CA ARG A 63 9.39 -12.75 1.21
C ARG A 63 9.67 -13.93 2.15
N VAL A 64 10.92 -14.38 2.24
CA VAL A 64 11.31 -15.44 3.18
C VAL A 64 11.02 -15.03 4.62
N ALA A 65 11.48 -13.84 5.03
CA ALA A 65 11.22 -13.31 6.36
C ALA A 65 9.71 -13.13 6.62
N SER A 66 8.97 -12.61 5.65
CA SER A 66 7.51 -12.44 5.75
C SER A 66 6.79 -13.78 5.97
N ARG A 67 7.17 -14.84 5.24
CA ARG A 67 6.59 -16.19 5.43
C ARG A 67 6.85 -16.74 6.84
N GLN A 68 8.06 -16.56 7.36
CA GLN A 68 8.39 -16.97 8.73
C GLN A 68 7.57 -16.21 9.77
N ILE A 69 7.39 -14.90 9.57
CA ILE A 69 6.58 -14.05 10.47
C ILE A 69 5.10 -14.45 10.39
N LEU A 70 4.57 -14.68 9.19
CA LEU A 70 3.18 -15.13 9.01
C LEU A 70 2.93 -16.48 9.70
N ALA A 71 3.87 -17.42 9.63
CA ALA A 71 3.77 -18.69 10.36
C ALA A 71 3.68 -18.45 11.88
N ILE A 72 4.48 -17.52 12.43
CA ILE A 72 4.39 -17.16 13.85
C ILE A 72 3.02 -16.58 14.18
N TYR A 73 2.42 -15.75 13.31
CA TYR A 73 1.09 -15.18 13.55
C TYR A 73 0.01 -16.25 13.61
N HIS A 74 0.06 -17.24 12.69
CA HIS A 74 -0.90 -18.35 12.65
C HIS A 74 -0.83 -19.29 13.84
N ASP A 75 0.28 -19.30 14.61
CA ASP A 75 0.32 -20.03 15.88
C ASP A 75 -0.59 -19.42 16.95
N TYR A 76 -1.06 -18.19 16.78
CA TYR A 76 -1.91 -17.49 17.77
C TYR A 76 -3.35 -17.28 17.30
N THR A 77 -3.58 -17.17 16.00
CA THR A 77 -4.91 -16.97 15.42
C THR A 77 -4.92 -17.30 13.94
N GLU A 78 -6.03 -17.85 13.46
CA GLU A 78 -6.26 -18.04 12.03
C GLU A 78 -6.72 -16.73 11.34
N VAL A 79 -7.18 -15.72 12.13
CA VAL A 79 -7.71 -14.47 11.60
C VAL A 79 -6.58 -13.47 11.44
N VAL A 80 -5.82 -13.62 10.37
CA VAL A 80 -4.68 -12.79 9.98
C VAL A 80 -4.96 -12.08 8.66
N GLU A 81 -4.82 -10.76 8.62
CA GLU A 81 -4.93 -9.92 7.42
C GLU A 81 -3.58 -9.28 7.08
N PRO A 82 -2.80 -9.85 6.16
CA PRO A 82 -1.58 -9.22 5.68
C PRO A 82 -1.89 -7.96 4.86
N LEU A 83 -1.29 -6.84 5.22
CA LEU A 83 -1.37 -5.59 4.46
C LEU A 83 -0.24 -5.47 3.44
N SER A 84 0.95 -5.94 3.83
CA SER A 84 2.18 -5.95 3.04
C SER A 84 3.06 -7.15 3.45
N LEU A 85 4.32 -7.19 3.04
CA LEU A 85 5.27 -8.20 3.50
C LEU A 85 5.69 -8.04 4.97
N ASP A 86 5.47 -6.85 5.55
CA ASP A 86 5.97 -6.45 6.87
C ASP A 86 4.87 -5.96 7.83
N GLU A 87 3.62 -5.95 7.39
CA GLU A 87 2.49 -5.50 8.21
C GLU A 87 1.30 -6.46 8.11
N ALA A 88 0.68 -6.74 9.25
CA ALA A 88 -0.58 -7.49 9.32
C ALA A 88 -1.44 -7.01 10.48
N TYR A 89 -2.76 -7.22 10.36
CA TYR A 89 -3.68 -7.24 11.49
C TYR A 89 -3.92 -8.68 11.93
N LEU A 90 -4.04 -8.87 13.22
CA LEU A 90 -4.42 -10.13 13.85
C LEU A 90 -5.65 -9.88 14.72
N ASP A 91 -6.68 -10.68 14.55
CA ASP A 91 -7.76 -10.74 15.54
C ASP A 91 -7.46 -11.89 16.50
N VAL A 92 -7.20 -11.55 17.75
CA VAL A 92 -6.87 -12.49 18.81
C VAL A 92 -7.95 -12.56 19.88
N SER A 93 -9.15 -12.06 19.57
CA SER A 93 -10.27 -12.00 20.52
C SER A 93 -10.63 -13.36 21.10
N ASP A 94 -10.60 -14.42 20.26
CA ASP A 94 -10.91 -15.79 20.63
C ASP A 94 -9.67 -16.66 20.88
N SER A 95 -8.46 -16.06 20.88
CA SER A 95 -7.22 -16.81 21.08
C SER A 95 -7.06 -17.27 22.53
N PRO A 96 -6.83 -18.57 22.79
CA PRO A 96 -6.63 -19.08 24.15
C PRO A 96 -5.22 -18.77 24.68
N HIS A 97 -4.30 -18.34 23.81
CA HIS A 97 -2.92 -18.08 24.16
C HIS A 97 -2.79 -16.94 25.17
N CYS A 98 -1.79 -17.00 26.03
CA CYS A 98 -1.51 -15.99 27.04
C CYS A 98 -2.73 -15.61 27.91
N LYS A 99 -3.61 -16.60 28.18
CA LYS A 99 -4.87 -16.41 28.93
C LYS A 99 -5.80 -15.35 28.29
N GLY A 100 -5.84 -15.26 26.97
CA GLY A 100 -6.65 -14.29 26.22
C GLY A 100 -6.12 -12.86 26.23
N SER A 101 -4.89 -12.62 26.70
CA SER A 101 -4.33 -11.27 26.75
C SER A 101 -3.68 -10.88 25.43
N ALA A 102 -4.32 -10.03 24.63
CA ALA A 102 -3.77 -9.51 23.38
C ALA A 102 -2.41 -8.82 23.57
N THR A 103 -2.20 -8.16 24.71
CA THR A 103 -0.92 -7.51 25.04
C THR A 103 0.20 -8.52 25.21
N LEU A 104 -0.04 -9.61 25.96
CA LEU A 104 0.94 -10.67 26.17
C LEU A 104 1.20 -11.45 24.87
N ILE A 105 0.17 -11.71 24.08
CA ILE A 105 0.31 -12.32 22.74
C ILE A 105 1.23 -11.45 21.88
N ALA A 106 0.99 -10.13 21.82
CA ALA A 106 1.83 -9.22 21.04
C ALA A 106 3.30 -9.17 21.53
N GLN A 107 3.53 -9.27 22.83
CA GLN A 107 4.87 -9.37 23.40
C GLN A 107 5.57 -10.66 22.99
N GLU A 108 4.87 -11.78 23.08
CA GLU A 108 5.40 -13.10 22.71
C GLU A 108 5.69 -13.20 21.22
N ILE A 109 4.78 -12.72 20.36
CA ILE A 109 4.98 -12.64 18.91
C ILE A 109 6.24 -11.83 18.58
N ARG A 110 6.42 -10.64 19.15
CA ARG A 110 7.59 -9.79 18.93
C ARG A 110 8.89 -10.48 19.34
N LYS A 111 8.89 -11.14 20.48
CA LYS A 111 10.02 -11.94 20.97
C LYS A 111 10.35 -13.07 19.98
N ARG A 112 9.36 -13.85 19.56
CA ARG A 112 9.55 -14.95 18.61
C ARG A 112 10.05 -14.48 17.24
N ILE A 113 9.55 -13.34 16.75
CA ILE A 113 10.07 -12.73 15.50
C ILE A 113 11.56 -12.43 15.64
N PHE A 114 11.97 -11.85 16.74
CA PHE A 114 13.38 -11.55 16.98
C PHE A 114 14.22 -12.81 17.05
N GLU A 115 13.79 -13.82 17.80
CA GLU A 115 14.51 -15.09 17.98
C GLU A 115 14.59 -15.92 16.69
N THR A 116 13.51 -15.93 15.89
CA THR A 116 13.42 -16.77 14.68
C THR A 116 13.97 -16.08 13.44
N VAL A 117 13.69 -14.77 13.29
CA VAL A 117 13.98 -14.02 12.05
C VAL A 117 15.15 -13.05 12.23
N GLY A 118 15.52 -12.70 13.46
CA GLY A 118 16.59 -11.76 13.77
C GLY A 118 16.28 -10.30 13.44
N ILE A 119 15.00 -9.92 13.42
CA ILE A 119 14.55 -8.54 13.25
C ILE A 119 13.58 -8.15 14.35
N THR A 120 13.52 -6.85 14.65
CA THR A 120 12.53 -6.32 15.61
C THR A 120 11.20 -6.03 14.95
N ALA A 121 10.13 -6.05 15.74
CA ALA A 121 8.79 -5.67 15.34
C ALA A 121 8.15 -4.74 16.37
N SER A 122 7.39 -3.75 15.90
CA SER A 122 6.54 -2.93 16.76
C SER A 122 5.09 -3.38 16.65
N ALA A 123 4.36 -3.38 17.76
CA ALA A 123 2.97 -3.79 17.79
C ALA A 123 2.09 -2.72 18.44
N GLY A 124 0.86 -2.60 17.94
CA GLY A 124 -0.21 -1.83 18.54
C GLY A 124 -1.37 -2.75 18.91
N VAL A 125 -1.87 -2.62 20.12
CA VAL A 125 -3.05 -3.35 20.60
C VAL A 125 -4.17 -2.35 20.78
N GLY A 126 -5.34 -2.66 20.23
CA GLY A 126 -6.51 -1.79 20.30
C GLY A 126 -7.78 -2.52 19.88
N PRO A 127 -8.97 -1.95 20.16
CA PRO A 127 -10.24 -2.63 19.94
C PRO A 127 -10.66 -2.69 18.46
N ASN A 128 -9.96 -2.01 17.56
CA ASN A 128 -10.22 -2.04 16.13
C ASN A 128 -8.94 -1.78 15.30
N LYS A 129 -9.03 -2.01 14.00
CA LYS A 129 -7.90 -1.91 13.06
C LYS A 129 -7.27 -0.53 13.02
N PHE A 130 -8.08 0.53 13.04
CA PHE A 130 -7.57 1.90 13.01
C PHE A 130 -6.73 2.22 14.24
N VAL A 131 -7.27 1.97 15.42
CA VAL A 131 -6.60 2.24 16.70
C VAL A 131 -5.31 1.41 16.82
N ALA A 132 -5.38 0.11 16.53
CA ALA A 132 -4.23 -0.78 16.56
C ALA A 132 -3.11 -0.31 15.59
N LYS A 133 -3.48 0.13 14.37
CA LYS A 133 -2.50 0.65 13.39
C LYS A 133 -1.80 1.91 13.88
N VAL A 134 -2.53 2.86 14.44
CA VAL A 134 -1.93 4.09 14.99
C VAL A 134 -1.05 3.76 16.21
N ALA A 135 -1.55 2.90 17.10
CA ALA A 135 -0.81 2.45 18.28
C ALA A 135 0.52 1.78 17.92
N SER A 136 0.57 1.01 16.82
CA SER A 136 1.80 0.33 16.39
C SER A 136 2.95 1.29 16.04
N ASP A 137 2.64 2.55 15.72
CA ASP A 137 3.63 3.59 15.43
C ASP A 137 4.11 4.37 16.66
N TRP A 138 3.39 4.24 17.80
CA TRP A 138 3.57 5.14 18.95
C TRP A 138 4.92 5.00 19.64
N ASN A 139 5.34 3.77 19.83
CA ASN A 139 6.59 3.44 20.53
C ASN A 139 7.66 2.84 19.60
N LYS A 140 7.67 3.20 18.30
CA LYS A 140 8.74 2.76 17.39
C LYS A 140 10.08 3.39 17.75
N PRO A 141 11.21 2.69 17.59
CA PRO A 141 11.37 1.30 17.15
C PRO A 141 11.12 0.27 18.27
N ASP A 142 10.87 -0.98 17.87
CA ASP A 142 10.78 -2.15 18.74
C ASP A 142 9.91 -1.92 19.97
N GLY A 143 8.76 -1.30 19.78
CA GLY A 143 7.84 -0.93 20.85
C GLY A 143 6.50 -1.67 20.79
N LEU A 144 5.81 -1.63 21.91
CA LEU A 144 4.43 -2.05 22.07
C LEU A 144 3.62 -0.91 22.66
N PHE A 145 2.43 -0.65 22.12
CA PHE A 145 1.52 0.32 22.69
C PHE A 145 0.10 -0.25 22.74
N LEU A 146 -0.54 -0.10 23.90
CA LEU A 146 -1.91 -0.54 24.15
C LEU A 146 -2.82 0.67 24.27
N VAL A 147 -3.95 0.62 23.57
CA VAL A 147 -5.07 1.54 23.76
C VAL A 147 -6.28 0.71 24.19
N ARG A 148 -6.70 0.87 25.44
CA ARG A 148 -7.89 0.16 25.97
C ARG A 148 -9.18 0.75 25.40
N PRO A 149 -10.29 -0.02 25.37
CA PRO A 149 -11.58 0.49 24.86
C PRO A 149 -12.02 1.82 25.47
N ASN A 150 -11.86 2.00 26.77
CA ASN A 150 -12.20 3.24 27.48
C ASN A 150 -11.22 4.41 27.25
N GLU A 151 -10.07 4.17 26.64
CA GLU A 151 -9.05 5.17 26.32
C GLU A 151 -9.16 5.69 24.87
N VAL A 152 -9.93 4.99 24.01
CA VAL A 152 -10.00 5.28 22.56
C VAL A 152 -10.42 6.71 22.29
N ASP A 153 -11.44 7.19 22.98
CA ASP A 153 -11.97 8.53 22.76
C ASP A 153 -10.91 9.63 23.00
N ALA A 154 -10.26 9.58 24.15
CA ALA A 154 -9.21 10.52 24.53
C ALA A 154 -7.97 10.37 23.63
N PHE A 155 -7.57 9.12 23.33
CA PHE A 155 -6.43 8.84 22.45
C PHE A 155 -6.64 9.40 21.06
N VAL A 156 -7.81 9.18 20.46
CA VAL A 156 -8.10 9.62 19.10
C VAL A 156 -8.28 11.13 19.00
N ALA A 157 -8.91 11.76 20.02
CA ALA A 157 -9.16 13.21 19.99
C ALA A 157 -7.91 14.05 19.73
N VAL A 158 -6.79 13.66 20.32
CA VAL A 158 -5.51 14.40 20.19
C VAL A 158 -4.69 14.03 18.95
N LEU A 159 -5.12 13.03 18.17
CA LEU A 159 -4.37 12.62 16.98
C LEU A 159 -4.43 13.70 15.89
N PRO A 160 -3.28 14.05 15.29
CA PRO A 160 -3.28 14.85 14.07
C PRO A 160 -4.06 14.15 12.95
N VAL A 161 -4.86 14.89 12.17
CA VAL A 161 -5.70 14.34 11.08
C VAL A 161 -4.92 13.51 10.05
N LYS A 162 -3.62 13.79 9.87
CA LYS A 162 -2.72 12.99 9.01
C LYS A 162 -2.51 11.55 9.46
N LYS A 163 -2.89 11.20 10.70
CA LYS A 163 -2.83 9.84 11.23
C LYS A 163 -4.07 9.02 10.92
N LEU A 164 -5.14 9.66 10.45
CA LEU A 164 -6.34 8.96 10.01
C LEU A 164 -6.06 8.10 8.79
N TRP A 165 -6.57 6.88 8.80
CA TRP A 165 -6.42 5.96 7.68
C TRP A 165 -7.02 6.51 6.39
N GLY A 166 -6.22 6.55 5.32
CA GLY A 166 -6.64 7.12 4.03
C GLY A 166 -6.37 8.63 3.90
N VAL A 167 -5.93 9.30 4.94
CA VAL A 167 -5.54 10.71 4.89
C VAL A 167 -4.08 10.85 4.45
N GLY A 168 -3.88 11.12 3.17
CA GLY A 168 -2.56 11.46 2.61
C GLY A 168 -2.24 12.95 2.76
N LYS A 169 -1.05 13.36 2.28
CA LYS A 169 -0.57 14.77 2.36
C LYS A 169 -1.58 15.79 1.84
N VAL A 170 -2.24 15.51 0.69
CA VAL A 170 -3.21 16.42 0.07
C VAL A 170 -4.46 16.56 0.93
N THR A 171 -5.01 15.45 1.41
CA THR A 171 -6.21 15.46 2.28
C THR A 171 -5.91 16.14 3.62
N ALA A 172 -4.76 15.85 4.23
CA ALA A 172 -4.33 16.50 5.47
C ALA A 172 -4.19 18.01 5.28
N ALA A 173 -3.54 18.46 4.21
CA ALA A 173 -3.41 19.90 3.91
C ALA A 173 -4.78 20.56 3.68
N LYS A 174 -5.73 19.88 3.03
CA LYS A 174 -7.10 20.39 2.85
C LYS A 174 -7.83 20.49 4.19
N LEU A 175 -7.72 19.46 5.07
CA LEU A 175 -8.31 19.50 6.42
C LEU A 175 -7.74 20.65 7.25
N ASN A 176 -6.41 20.81 7.27
CA ASN A 176 -5.75 21.87 8.03
C ASN A 176 -6.17 23.28 7.51
N LYS A 177 -6.27 23.44 6.17
CA LYS A 177 -6.76 24.70 5.57
C LYS A 177 -8.19 25.04 5.98
N LEU A 178 -9.00 24.02 6.24
CA LEU A 178 -10.38 24.16 6.70
C LEU A 178 -10.50 24.25 8.24
N GLY A 179 -9.37 24.32 8.97
CA GLY A 179 -9.34 24.54 10.42
C GLY A 179 -9.35 23.25 11.26
N ALA A 180 -9.16 22.07 10.65
CA ALA A 180 -9.07 20.81 11.39
C ALA A 180 -7.63 20.27 11.38
N GLU A 181 -6.91 20.39 12.49
CA GLU A 181 -5.54 19.89 12.67
C GLU A 181 -5.54 18.54 13.38
N THR A 182 -6.48 18.35 14.32
CA THR A 182 -6.65 17.13 15.11
C THR A 182 -7.98 16.43 14.81
N CYS A 183 -8.09 15.19 15.24
CA CYS A 183 -9.35 14.47 15.20
C CYS A 183 -10.41 15.14 16.10
N GLY A 184 -10.00 15.76 17.21
CA GLY A 184 -10.87 16.53 18.07
C GLY A 184 -11.53 17.70 17.35
N ASP A 185 -10.76 18.47 16.57
CA ASP A 185 -11.29 19.57 15.77
C ASP A 185 -12.31 19.07 14.74
N LEU A 186 -12.00 17.91 14.11
CA LEU A 186 -12.86 17.32 13.09
C LEU A 186 -14.20 16.82 13.66
N ARG A 187 -14.28 16.50 14.94
CA ARG A 187 -15.52 16.06 15.61
C ARG A 187 -16.60 17.13 15.67
N SER A 188 -16.22 18.41 15.60
CA SER A 188 -17.18 19.53 15.57
C SER A 188 -17.93 19.64 14.23
N TRP A 189 -17.46 18.93 13.19
CA TRP A 189 -18.06 18.98 11.88
C TRP A 189 -19.19 17.95 11.76
N THR A 190 -20.26 18.36 11.10
CA THR A 190 -21.36 17.43 10.80
C THR A 190 -20.96 16.45 9.71
N LEU A 191 -21.64 15.30 9.63
CA LEU A 191 -21.47 14.36 8.54
C LEU A 191 -21.67 15.03 7.18
N ALA A 192 -22.71 15.88 7.06
CA ALA A 192 -23.01 16.60 5.83
C ALA A 192 -21.89 17.55 5.39
N ASP A 193 -21.21 18.22 6.34
CA ASP A 193 -20.06 19.08 6.04
C ASP A 193 -18.88 18.25 5.52
N LEU A 194 -18.60 17.11 6.16
CA LEU A 194 -17.55 16.21 5.74
C LEU A 194 -17.81 15.63 4.34
N GLU A 195 -19.03 15.21 4.06
CA GLU A 195 -19.41 14.70 2.74
C GLU A 195 -19.37 15.79 1.66
N ARG A 196 -19.76 17.01 1.98
CA ARG A 196 -19.65 18.16 1.06
C ARG A 196 -18.21 18.43 0.63
N HIS A 197 -17.26 18.30 1.56
CA HIS A 197 -15.86 18.60 1.30
C HIS A 197 -15.06 17.39 0.77
N PHE A 198 -15.42 16.17 1.14
CA PHE A 198 -14.62 14.96 0.89
C PHE A 198 -15.38 13.84 0.17
N GLY A 199 -16.62 14.09 -0.27
CA GLY A 199 -17.47 13.09 -0.93
C GLY A 199 -17.70 11.88 -0.03
N SER A 200 -17.74 10.68 -0.61
CA SER A 200 -17.95 9.42 0.13
C SER A 200 -16.88 9.14 1.21
N PHE A 201 -15.74 9.79 1.15
CA PHE A 201 -14.71 9.68 2.19
C PHE A 201 -15.09 10.44 3.46
N GLY A 202 -16.04 11.39 3.38
CA GLY A 202 -16.53 12.19 4.51
C GLY A 202 -17.11 11.33 5.64
N ALA A 203 -17.96 10.35 5.31
CA ALA A 203 -18.50 9.41 6.29
C ALA A 203 -17.41 8.65 7.05
N ARG A 204 -16.38 8.23 6.33
CA ARG A 204 -15.25 7.54 6.95
C ARG A 204 -14.41 8.44 7.86
N LEU A 205 -14.20 9.71 7.48
CA LEU A 205 -13.54 10.69 8.35
C LEU A 205 -14.35 10.94 9.63
N HIS A 206 -15.69 11.02 9.51
CA HIS A 206 -16.59 11.19 10.63
C HIS A 206 -16.45 10.07 11.68
N ASP A 207 -16.39 8.83 11.22
CA ASP A 207 -16.27 7.67 12.11
C ASP A 207 -14.85 7.56 12.70
N LEU A 208 -13.82 7.63 11.86
CA LEU A 208 -12.44 7.47 12.30
C LEU A 208 -12.01 8.54 13.31
N CYS A 209 -12.44 9.82 13.15
CA CYS A 209 -12.11 10.86 14.15
C CYS A 209 -12.76 10.63 15.51
N ARG A 210 -13.75 9.73 15.59
CA ARG A 210 -14.41 9.26 16.83
C ARG A 210 -13.87 7.90 17.31
N GLY A 211 -12.85 7.37 16.65
CA GLY A 211 -12.27 6.07 16.98
C GLY A 211 -13.09 4.86 16.52
N ILE A 212 -14.08 5.08 15.66
CA ILE A 212 -14.98 4.04 15.14
C ILE A 212 -14.38 3.46 13.86
N ASP A 213 -14.13 2.15 13.85
CA ASP A 213 -13.73 1.39 12.69
C ASP A 213 -14.33 -0.03 12.76
N ASN A 214 -15.44 -0.21 12.07
CA ASN A 214 -16.23 -1.46 12.11
C ASN A 214 -15.72 -2.52 11.10
N ARG A 215 -14.57 -2.30 10.47
CA ARG A 215 -14.00 -3.29 9.55
C ARG A 215 -13.46 -4.48 10.33
N ALA A 216 -13.98 -5.67 10.05
CA ALA A 216 -13.40 -6.91 10.55
C ALA A 216 -11.98 -7.13 9.97
N VAL A 217 -11.17 -7.92 10.67
CA VAL A 217 -9.93 -8.48 10.13
C VAL A 217 -10.32 -9.53 9.09
N SER A 218 -9.86 -9.37 7.84
CA SER A 218 -10.23 -10.22 6.71
C SER A 218 -9.08 -11.13 6.31
N THR A 219 -9.33 -12.43 6.31
CA THR A 219 -8.34 -13.44 5.87
C THR A 219 -8.22 -13.54 4.36
N SER A 220 -9.19 -13.01 3.61
CA SER A 220 -9.20 -13.03 2.16
C SER A 220 -8.98 -11.62 1.58
N ARG A 221 -8.05 -11.53 0.64
CA ARG A 221 -7.84 -10.32 -0.15
C ARG A 221 -7.77 -10.68 -1.63
N GLU A 222 -8.83 -10.40 -2.35
CA GLU A 222 -8.83 -10.57 -3.79
C GLU A 222 -7.88 -9.57 -4.46
N ARG A 223 -7.03 -10.09 -5.33
CA ARG A 223 -6.19 -9.25 -6.18
C ARG A 223 -7.02 -8.72 -7.33
N LYS A 224 -7.08 -7.40 -7.49
CA LYS A 224 -7.89 -6.75 -8.54
C LYS A 224 -7.13 -6.43 -9.82
N SER A 225 -5.80 -6.50 -9.78
CA SER A 225 -4.97 -6.23 -10.96
C SER A 225 -3.56 -6.79 -10.82
N VAL A 226 -2.91 -7.03 -11.95
CA VAL A 226 -1.48 -7.32 -12.06
C VAL A 226 -0.88 -6.32 -13.04
N SER A 227 0.25 -5.68 -12.70
CA SER A 227 0.90 -4.71 -13.57
C SER A 227 2.41 -4.74 -13.43
N VAL A 228 3.11 -4.26 -14.43
CA VAL A 228 4.54 -3.95 -14.44
C VAL A 228 4.72 -2.50 -14.85
N GLU A 229 5.67 -1.82 -14.23
CA GLU A 229 5.97 -0.41 -14.54
C GLU A 229 7.49 -0.24 -14.60
N GLU A 230 7.94 0.65 -15.51
CA GLU A 230 9.36 1.01 -15.66
C GLU A 230 9.51 2.53 -15.71
N THR A 231 10.48 3.05 -14.96
CA THR A 231 10.85 4.47 -15.01
C THR A 231 12.14 4.59 -15.80
N TYR A 232 12.08 5.27 -16.92
CA TYR A 232 13.20 5.38 -17.86
C TYR A 232 14.12 6.55 -17.56
N THR A 233 15.41 6.37 -17.86
CA THR A 233 16.43 7.44 -17.83
C THR A 233 17.28 7.30 -19.09
N PRO A 234 17.23 8.28 -20.01
CA PRO A 234 16.38 9.48 -20.07
C PRO A 234 14.89 9.17 -20.26
N ASP A 235 14.04 10.22 -20.31
CA ASP A 235 12.64 10.08 -20.69
C ASP A 235 12.53 9.55 -22.12
N VAL A 236 11.55 8.69 -22.39
CA VAL A 236 11.26 8.14 -23.72
C VAL A 236 10.70 9.29 -24.58
N PRO A 237 11.31 9.61 -25.73
CA PRO A 237 11.09 10.90 -26.40
C PRO A 237 9.72 11.05 -27.06
N ASP A 238 9.20 9.97 -27.65
CA ASP A 238 8.01 10.00 -28.49
C ASP A 238 7.20 8.71 -28.45
N LEU A 239 6.10 8.66 -29.19
CA LEU A 239 5.20 7.51 -29.26
C LEU A 239 5.88 6.29 -29.87
N ALA A 240 6.66 6.45 -30.92
CA ALA A 240 7.32 5.33 -31.60
C ALA A 240 8.31 4.63 -30.65
N ALA A 241 9.09 5.39 -29.89
CA ALA A 241 9.97 4.88 -28.88
C ALA A 241 9.19 4.20 -27.72
N CYS A 242 8.02 4.73 -27.34
CA CYS A 242 7.15 4.07 -26.35
C CYS A 242 6.65 2.71 -26.84
N ILE A 243 6.21 2.62 -28.11
CA ILE A 243 5.75 1.36 -28.71
C ILE A 243 6.89 0.34 -28.74
N ALA A 244 8.11 0.77 -29.08
CA ALA A 244 9.28 -0.10 -29.09
C ALA A 244 9.62 -0.73 -27.72
N MET A 245 9.17 -0.14 -26.59
CA MET A 245 9.38 -0.68 -25.24
C MET A 245 8.30 -1.72 -24.83
N LEU A 246 7.19 -1.81 -25.56
CA LEU A 246 6.05 -2.65 -25.17
C LEU A 246 6.36 -4.15 -25.16
N PRO A 247 7.11 -4.73 -26.13
CA PRO A 247 7.38 -6.18 -26.14
C PRO A 247 8.04 -6.65 -24.83
N GLU A 248 9.09 -5.98 -24.37
CA GLU A 248 9.78 -6.35 -23.13
C GLU A 248 8.85 -6.21 -21.91
N LEU A 249 8.11 -5.10 -21.82
CA LEU A 249 7.16 -4.90 -20.72
C LEU A 249 6.04 -5.94 -20.75
N PHE A 250 5.59 -6.35 -21.93
CA PHE A 250 4.55 -7.36 -22.10
C PHE A 250 5.03 -8.75 -21.65
N GLU A 251 6.23 -9.16 -22.02
CA GLU A 251 6.84 -10.40 -21.53
C GLU A 251 6.96 -10.41 -20.00
N ARG A 252 7.40 -9.31 -19.41
CA ARG A 252 7.49 -9.14 -17.95
C ARG A 252 6.12 -9.21 -17.29
N LEU A 253 5.08 -8.65 -17.93
CA LEU A 253 3.70 -8.72 -17.47
C LEU A 253 3.18 -10.16 -17.49
N GLN A 254 3.35 -10.87 -18.61
CA GLN A 254 2.95 -12.29 -18.74
C GLN A 254 3.63 -13.16 -17.69
N ALA A 255 4.95 -13.01 -17.51
CA ALA A 255 5.69 -13.73 -16.47
C ALA A 255 5.17 -13.41 -15.06
N ARG A 256 4.71 -12.18 -14.82
CA ARG A 256 4.13 -11.80 -13.53
C ARG A 256 2.72 -12.35 -13.32
N ILE A 257 1.89 -12.37 -14.35
CA ILE A 257 0.55 -12.99 -14.33
C ILE A 257 0.69 -14.48 -14.01
N LYS A 258 1.56 -15.20 -14.74
CA LYS A 258 1.83 -16.62 -14.50
C LYS A 258 2.28 -16.90 -13.07
N ARG A 259 3.24 -16.13 -12.55
CA ARG A 259 3.70 -16.27 -11.16
C ARG A 259 2.63 -15.97 -10.11
N SER A 260 1.61 -15.20 -10.45
CA SER A 260 0.52 -14.89 -9.54
C SER A 260 -0.62 -15.89 -9.58
N GLY A 261 -0.62 -16.87 -10.51
CA GLY A 261 -1.69 -17.85 -10.70
C GLY A 261 -3.03 -17.22 -11.13
N THR A 262 -2.96 -16.10 -11.87
CA THR A 262 -4.16 -15.32 -12.25
C THR A 262 -4.40 -15.31 -13.76
N GLU A 263 -3.85 -16.27 -14.50
CA GLU A 263 -3.93 -16.31 -15.98
C GLU A 263 -5.38 -16.32 -16.47
N LEU A 264 -6.22 -17.14 -15.88
CA LEU A 264 -7.63 -17.28 -16.28
C LEU A 264 -8.50 -16.07 -15.92
N ALA A 265 -8.09 -15.31 -14.90
CA ALA A 265 -8.79 -14.10 -14.46
C ALA A 265 -8.26 -12.83 -15.12
N ALA A 266 -7.18 -12.91 -15.91
CA ALA A 266 -6.56 -11.75 -16.55
C ALA A 266 -7.46 -11.22 -17.67
N GLN A 267 -8.09 -10.07 -17.41
CA GLN A 267 -9.01 -9.39 -18.33
C GLN A 267 -8.58 -7.93 -18.48
N LYS A 268 -9.27 -7.14 -19.28
CA LYS A 268 -9.20 -5.69 -19.40
C LYS A 268 -7.78 -5.11 -19.28
N PRO A 269 -6.99 -5.16 -20.36
CA PRO A 269 -5.66 -4.56 -20.39
C PRO A 269 -5.73 -3.05 -20.16
N PHE A 270 -4.74 -2.52 -19.45
CA PHE A 270 -4.56 -1.08 -19.28
C PHE A 270 -3.13 -0.64 -19.44
N VAL A 271 -2.95 0.58 -19.90
CA VAL A 271 -1.66 1.27 -20.02
C VAL A 271 -1.67 2.46 -19.07
N LYS A 272 -0.57 2.65 -18.37
CA LYS A 272 -0.30 3.81 -17.54
C LYS A 272 0.89 4.57 -18.10
N ILE A 273 0.72 5.86 -18.34
CA ILE A 273 1.80 6.77 -18.72
C ILE A 273 1.98 7.83 -17.65
N LYS A 274 3.23 8.08 -17.27
CA LYS A 274 3.62 9.28 -16.54
C LYS A 274 4.57 10.08 -17.43
N PHE A 275 4.16 11.29 -17.77
CA PHE A 275 4.93 12.18 -18.63
C PHE A 275 6.11 12.84 -17.89
N SER A 276 6.99 13.50 -18.62
CA SER A 276 8.15 14.23 -18.09
C SER A 276 7.77 15.34 -17.09
N ASP A 277 6.59 15.92 -17.22
CA ASP A 277 6.02 16.92 -16.30
C ASP A 277 5.27 16.32 -15.09
N PHE A 278 5.42 15.02 -14.86
CA PHE A 278 4.77 14.25 -13.81
C PHE A 278 3.26 14.07 -13.92
N ARG A 279 2.59 14.61 -14.94
CA ARG A 279 1.20 14.26 -15.23
C ARG A 279 1.09 12.79 -15.57
N GLN A 280 0.03 12.16 -15.06
CA GLN A 280 -0.21 10.74 -15.24
C GLN A 280 -1.57 10.49 -15.88
N THR A 281 -1.62 9.53 -16.78
CA THR A 281 -2.86 9.02 -17.36
C THR A 281 -2.88 7.51 -17.35
N THR A 282 -4.07 6.94 -17.24
CA THR A 282 -4.31 5.50 -17.42
C THR A 282 -5.44 5.33 -18.43
N VAL A 283 -5.26 4.43 -19.37
CA VAL A 283 -6.27 4.04 -20.37
C VAL A 283 -6.47 2.54 -20.26
N GLU A 284 -7.71 2.12 -20.28
CA GLU A 284 -8.15 0.74 -20.09
C GLU A 284 -9.03 0.31 -21.26
N SER A 285 -8.92 -0.93 -21.70
CA SER A 285 -9.77 -1.55 -22.73
C SER A 285 -10.84 -2.42 -22.10
N ALA A 286 -11.97 -2.58 -22.82
CA ALA A 286 -12.98 -3.57 -22.49
C ALA A 286 -12.66 -4.98 -23.01
N ALA A 287 -11.54 -5.16 -23.75
CA ALA A 287 -11.14 -6.45 -24.31
C ALA A 287 -10.90 -7.48 -23.19
N SER A 288 -11.30 -8.74 -23.45
CA SER A 288 -11.21 -9.81 -22.46
C SER A 288 -9.87 -10.55 -22.42
N VAL A 289 -9.07 -10.48 -23.48
CA VAL A 289 -7.77 -11.15 -23.55
C VAL A 289 -6.67 -10.13 -23.86
N PRO A 290 -5.69 -9.96 -22.99
CA PRO A 290 -4.61 -9.00 -23.22
C PRO A 290 -3.61 -9.51 -24.28
N THR A 291 -3.52 -8.80 -25.41
CA THR A 291 -2.53 -9.03 -26.46
C THR A 291 -1.63 -7.81 -26.61
N LEU A 292 -0.47 -7.97 -27.24
CA LEU A 292 0.45 -6.85 -27.50
C LEU A 292 -0.23 -5.74 -28.30
N GLY A 293 -1.03 -6.09 -29.33
CA GLY A 293 -1.76 -5.10 -30.13
C GLY A 293 -2.79 -4.29 -29.34
N HIS A 294 -3.39 -4.85 -28.29
CA HIS A 294 -4.23 -4.07 -27.38
C HIS A 294 -3.43 -3.01 -26.63
N PHE A 295 -2.22 -3.34 -26.17
CA PHE A 295 -1.37 -2.38 -25.48
C PHE A 295 -0.83 -1.31 -26.42
N GLU A 296 -0.54 -1.63 -27.71
CA GLU A 296 -0.18 -0.65 -28.73
C GLU A 296 -1.29 0.38 -28.95
N SER A 297 -2.54 -0.07 -29.13
CA SER A 297 -3.70 0.80 -29.28
C SER A 297 -3.94 1.68 -28.03
N LEU A 298 -3.74 1.10 -26.84
CA LEU A 298 -3.94 1.82 -25.57
C LEU A 298 -2.86 2.87 -25.35
N ILE A 299 -1.60 2.59 -25.73
CA ILE A 299 -0.50 3.56 -25.57
C ILE A 299 -0.66 4.74 -26.51
N GLU A 300 -1.13 4.53 -27.75
CA GLU A 300 -1.47 5.59 -28.67
C GLU A 300 -2.49 6.55 -28.04
N THR A 301 -3.59 5.98 -27.55
CA THR A 301 -4.64 6.74 -26.88
C THR A 301 -4.14 7.49 -25.65
N ALA A 302 -3.32 6.84 -24.82
CA ALA A 302 -2.76 7.43 -23.62
C ALA A 302 -1.78 8.56 -23.94
N TRP A 303 -0.93 8.37 -24.96
CA TRP A 303 0.05 9.36 -25.37
C TRP A 303 -0.59 10.64 -25.92
N GLN A 304 -1.71 10.51 -26.68
CA GLN A 304 -2.45 11.67 -27.19
C GLN A 304 -2.94 12.63 -26.09
N ARG A 305 -3.11 12.15 -24.86
CA ARG A 305 -3.54 13.00 -23.73
C ARG A 305 -2.46 13.95 -23.22
N GLY A 306 -1.20 13.74 -23.57
CA GLY A 306 -0.09 14.59 -23.13
C GLY A 306 0.85 15.04 -24.23
N LYS A 307 1.13 14.20 -25.22
CA LYS A 307 2.05 14.44 -26.34
C LYS A 307 3.41 14.98 -25.90
N ARG A 308 4.01 14.32 -24.90
CA ARG A 308 5.27 14.76 -24.26
C ARG A 308 6.16 13.55 -24.02
N PRO A 309 7.46 13.74 -23.83
CA PRO A 309 8.35 12.66 -23.42
C PRO A 309 7.80 11.94 -22.18
N VAL A 310 8.01 10.62 -22.15
CA VAL A 310 7.42 9.73 -21.15
C VAL A 310 8.46 9.30 -20.15
N ARG A 311 8.23 9.60 -18.89
CA ARG A 311 9.07 9.23 -17.76
C ARG A 311 8.86 7.79 -17.32
N LEU A 312 7.60 7.32 -17.31
CA LEU A 312 7.23 5.97 -16.86
C LEU A 312 6.19 5.38 -17.79
N LEU A 313 6.40 4.13 -18.17
CA LEU A 313 5.43 3.27 -18.81
C LEU A 313 5.03 2.13 -17.86
N GLY A 314 3.74 1.81 -17.85
CA GLY A 314 3.20 0.66 -17.15
C GLY A 314 2.19 -0.08 -18.01
N LEU A 315 2.29 -1.41 -18.00
CA LEU A 315 1.29 -2.32 -18.56
C LEU A 315 0.65 -3.11 -17.43
N GLY A 316 -0.64 -3.36 -17.54
CA GLY A 316 -1.35 -4.16 -16.56
C GLY A 316 -2.64 -4.75 -17.08
N VAL A 317 -3.20 -5.64 -16.28
CA VAL A 317 -4.51 -6.24 -16.50
C VAL A 317 -5.35 -6.10 -15.25
N ARG A 318 -6.62 -5.79 -15.41
CA ARG A 318 -7.61 -6.02 -14.37
C ARG A 318 -7.93 -7.51 -14.32
N LEU A 319 -8.17 -7.98 -13.13
CA LEU A 319 -8.64 -9.35 -12.92
C LEU A 319 -10.16 -9.30 -12.85
N GLY A 320 -10.84 -10.13 -13.67
CA GLY A 320 -12.28 -10.33 -13.59
C GLY A 320 -12.62 -11.25 -12.41
N GLU A 321 -13.85 -11.23 -11.97
CA GLU A 321 -14.37 -12.30 -11.12
C GLU A 321 -14.27 -13.61 -11.90
N ALA A 322 -13.84 -14.69 -11.25
CA ALA A 322 -13.92 -16.02 -11.85
C ALA A 322 -15.40 -16.23 -12.25
N GLU A 323 -15.66 -16.52 -13.53
CA GLU A 323 -17.01 -16.74 -14.03
C GLU A 323 -17.73 -17.76 -13.14
N GLY A 324 -18.69 -17.29 -12.38
CA GLY A 324 -19.41 -18.13 -11.40
C GLY A 324 -20.74 -17.55 -10.92
N VAL A 325 -21.18 -16.40 -11.46
CA VAL A 325 -22.57 -15.94 -11.25
C VAL A 325 -23.09 -15.37 -12.56
N GLU A 326 -23.79 -16.17 -13.33
CA GLU A 326 -24.74 -15.66 -14.31
C GLU A 326 -25.74 -14.78 -13.56
N GLN A 327 -25.74 -13.50 -13.84
CA GLN A 327 -26.80 -12.60 -13.44
C GLN A 327 -28.03 -13.05 -14.19
N LEU A 328 -28.87 -13.87 -13.55
CA LEU A 328 -30.16 -14.23 -14.07
C LEU A 328 -30.93 -12.94 -14.37
N SER A 329 -31.28 -12.75 -15.63
CA SER A 329 -32.17 -11.66 -16.07
C SER A 329 -33.47 -11.76 -15.29
N LEU A 330 -33.77 -10.76 -14.45
CA LEU A 330 -35.02 -10.66 -13.69
C LEU A 330 -36.24 -10.30 -14.58
N PHE A 331 -36.03 -10.13 -15.91
CA PHE A 331 -37.08 -9.84 -16.85
C PHE A 331 -37.12 -10.94 -17.91
N THR A 332 -37.96 -11.96 -17.67
CA THR A 332 -38.48 -12.79 -18.75
C THR A 332 -39.54 -11.97 -19.46
N ASP A 333 -39.31 -11.68 -20.76
CA ASP A 333 -40.35 -11.22 -21.67
C ASP A 333 -41.42 -12.31 -21.78
N SER A 334 -42.47 -12.18 -20.99
CA SER A 334 -43.74 -12.86 -21.21
C SER A 334 -44.86 -11.87 -20.87
N GLU A 335 -45.32 -11.21 -21.92
CA GLU A 335 -46.69 -10.76 -22.12
C GLU A 335 -46.75 -9.75 -23.27
N ARG A 336 -46.69 -10.28 -24.49
CA ARG A 336 -47.32 -9.67 -25.67
C ARG A 336 -48.00 -10.77 -26.43
N GLU A 337 -49.23 -11.02 -26.04
CA GLU A 337 -50.32 -11.56 -26.86
C GLU A 337 -51.61 -11.41 -26.05
N ILE A 338 -52.37 -10.36 -26.35
CA ILE A 338 -53.79 -10.32 -26.67
C ILE A 338 -54.14 -8.86 -27.00
#